data_a2b9f5e2db85bc237f453dc4dd3c1071
#
_entry.id   a2b9f5e2db85bc237f453dc4dd3c1071
#
_cell.length_a   1.000
_cell.length_b   1.000
_cell.length_c   1.000
_cell.angle_alpha   90.00
_cell.angle_beta   90.00
_cell.angle_gamma   90.00
#
_symmetry.space_group_name_H-M   'P 1'
#
loop_
_entity.id
_entity.type
_entity.pdbx_description
1 polymer ?
#
loop_
_entity_poly.entity_id
_entity_poly.type
_entity_poly.pdbx_seq_one_letter_code
_entity_poly.pdbx_strand_id
1 'polypeptide(L)'
;NYPFSLKQIKFFEHLIEKYNFSEPEIIYIKIKPETSVSRITTRLVCDKCKKIYLSGSVGDSCSSGGCNGRLIKRADDTPEIMKKRVNFAQPRIDLVVDYYRDKAKVYEIDGEKSISEVAEEINKVL
;
A
#
# COMPACT_ATOMS: atom_id res chain seq x y z
N ASN A 1 1.56 3.11 7.04
CA ASN A 1 2.88 2.54 6.78
C ASN A 1 3.68 2.52 8.08
N TYR A 2 4.31 1.40 8.42
CA TYR A 2 5.17 1.24 9.57
C TYR A 2 6.08 0.02 9.33
N PRO A 3 7.38 0.11 9.62
CA PRO A 3 8.12 1.29 10.04
C PRO A 3 8.30 2.30 8.90
N PHE A 4 8.52 3.59 9.23
CA PHE A 4 8.62 4.70 8.27
C PHE A 4 9.78 5.66 8.59
N SER A 5 10.62 5.29 9.55
CA SER A 5 11.82 6.01 9.97
C SER A 5 12.78 5.07 10.72
N LEU A 6 14.06 5.43 10.81
CA LEU A 6 15.05 4.67 11.58
C LEU A 6 14.65 4.48 13.05
N LYS A 7 14.01 5.48 13.67
CA LYS A 7 13.51 5.35 15.04
C LYS A 7 12.43 4.27 15.17
N GLN A 8 11.54 4.20 14.18
CA GLN A 8 10.50 3.17 14.15
C GLN A 8 11.07 1.78 13.83
N ILE A 9 12.09 1.69 12.97
CA ILE A 9 12.81 0.43 12.71
C ILE A 9 13.41 -0.10 13.99
N LYS A 10 14.19 0.71 14.73
CA LYS A 10 14.80 0.31 16.00
C LYS A 10 13.76 -0.13 17.04
N PHE A 11 12.63 0.55 17.12
CA PHE A 11 11.53 0.15 17.99
C PHE A 11 10.91 -1.18 17.56
N PHE A 12 10.75 -1.40 16.27
CA PHE A 12 10.23 -2.67 15.72
C PHE A 12 11.18 -3.83 15.99
N GLU A 13 12.49 -3.66 15.80
CA GLU A 13 13.51 -4.66 16.15
C GLU A 13 13.49 -5.00 17.65
N HIS A 14 13.37 -3.97 18.51
CA HIS A 14 13.21 -4.21 19.94
C HIS A 14 11.97 -5.04 20.28
N LEU A 15 10.85 -4.86 19.55
CA LEU A 15 9.67 -5.71 19.75
C LEU A 15 9.91 -7.15 19.29
N ILE A 16 10.61 -7.35 18.17
CA ILE A 16 10.97 -8.70 17.69
C ILE A 16 11.80 -9.42 18.74
N GLU A 17 12.84 -8.79 19.26
CA GLU A 17 13.69 -9.36 20.33
C GLU A 17 12.89 -9.62 21.60
N LYS A 18 12.14 -8.63 22.08
CA LYS A 18 11.40 -8.71 23.35
C LYS A 18 10.37 -9.84 23.38
N TYR A 19 9.71 -10.08 22.27
CA TYR A 19 8.66 -11.10 22.15
C TYR A 19 9.13 -12.38 21.46
N ASN A 20 10.42 -12.47 21.15
CA ASN A 20 11.05 -13.62 20.49
C ASN A 20 10.31 -14.02 19.18
N PHE A 21 9.93 -13.01 18.38
CA PHE A 21 9.39 -13.27 17.05
C PHE A 21 10.48 -13.73 16.09
N SER A 22 10.10 -14.46 15.05
CA SER A 22 11.00 -14.80 13.95
C SER A 22 11.47 -13.54 13.20
N GLU A 23 12.59 -13.67 12.49
CA GLU A 23 13.08 -12.59 11.63
C GLU A 23 12.00 -12.15 10.63
N PRO A 24 11.86 -10.85 10.38
CA PRO A 24 10.84 -10.34 9.46
C PRO A 24 11.20 -10.69 8.02
N GLU A 25 10.19 -10.98 7.22
CA GLU A 25 10.31 -11.01 5.76
C GLU A 25 9.67 -9.75 5.18
N ILE A 26 10.37 -9.11 4.25
CA ILE A 26 9.95 -7.83 3.67
C ILE A 26 9.43 -8.06 2.26
N ILE A 27 8.19 -7.74 2.02
CA ILE A 27 7.60 -7.71 0.68
C ILE A 27 7.56 -6.27 0.21
N TYR A 28 8.38 -5.94 -0.77
CA TYR A 28 8.43 -4.63 -1.39
C TYR A 28 7.70 -4.64 -2.74
N ILE A 29 6.47 -4.12 -2.74
CA ILE A 29 5.69 -3.97 -3.98
C ILE A 29 6.14 -2.68 -4.66
N LYS A 30 6.93 -2.82 -5.73
CA LYS A 30 7.52 -1.71 -6.48
C LYS A 30 6.56 -1.23 -7.56
N ILE A 31 6.23 0.05 -7.55
CA ILE A 31 5.32 0.67 -8.51
C ILE A 31 5.85 2.05 -8.91
N LYS A 32 5.67 2.44 -10.17
CA LYS A 32 6.04 3.76 -10.64
C LYS A 32 5.18 4.85 -9.98
N PRO A 33 5.76 6.01 -9.64
CA PRO A 33 5.01 7.13 -9.07
C PRO A 33 3.78 7.51 -9.89
N GLU A 34 3.89 7.54 -11.22
CA GLU A 34 2.83 7.89 -12.14
C GLU A 34 1.67 6.89 -12.08
N THR A 35 1.98 5.60 -12.05
CA THR A 35 0.99 4.52 -11.92
C THR A 35 0.29 4.58 -10.57
N SER A 36 1.05 4.84 -9.49
CA SER A 36 0.49 5.02 -8.15
C SER A 36 -0.51 6.20 -8.11
N VAL A 37 -0.11 7.35 -8.66
CA VAL A 37 -1.00 8.53 -8.75
C VAL A 37 -2.25 8.21 -9.58
N SER A 38 -2.09 7.61 -10.76
CA SER A 38 -3.21 7.24 -11.63
C SER A 38 -4.20 6.31 -10.92
N ARG A 39 -3.72 5.23 -10.30
CA ARG A 39 -4.58 4.26 -9.60
C ARG A 39 -5.34 4.88 -8.44
N ILE A 40 -4.72 5.80 -7.69
CA ILE A 40 -5.37 6.45 -6.55
C ILE A 40 -6.41 7.46 -7.01
N THR A 41 -6.12 8.25 -8.05
CA THR A 41 -7.03 9.29 -8.54
C THR A 41 -8.25 8.74 -9.31
N THR A 42 -8.16 7.51 -9.80
CA THR A 42 -9.28 6.83 -10.48
C THR A 42 -10.17 6.02 -9.53
N ARG A 43 -9.68 5.67 -8.33
CA ARG A 43 -10.46 4.88 -7.38
C ARG A 43 -11.71 5.60 -6.90
N LEU A 44 -12.73 4.81 -6.58
CA LEU A 44 -13.95 5.26 -5.95
C LEU A 44 -14.08 4.64 -4.56
N VAL A 45 -14.84 5.29 -3.70
CA VAL A 45 -15.07 4.84 -2.33
C VAL A 45 -16.57 4.94 -2.03
N CYS A 46 -17.12 3.92 -1.39
CA CYS A 46 -18.48 4.02 -0.90
C CYS A 46 -18.58 5.06 0.23
N ASP A 47 -19.54 5.97 0.13
CA ASP A 47 -19.79 7.02 1.13
C ASP A 47 -20.15 6.48 2.51
N LYS A 48 -20.77 5.28 2.57
CA LYS A 48 -21.19 4.62 3.82
C LYS A 48 -20.17 3.61 4.36
N CYS A 49 -19.94 2.50 3.65
CA CYS A 49 -19.10 1.41 4.16
C CYS A 49 -17.59 1.60 3.89
N LYS A 50 -17.20 2.64 3.18
CA LYS A 50 -15.80 3.00 2.84
C LYS A 50 -15.08 1.94 1.97
N LYS A 51 -15.78 0.93 1.45
CA LYS A 51 -15.20 -0.04 0.52
C LYS A 51 -14.65 0.68 -0.72
N ILE A 52 -13.46 0.26 -1.14
CA ILE A 52 -12.76 0.81 -2.32
C ILE A 52 -13.21 0.05 -3.57
N TYR A 53 -13.38 0.80 -4.66
CA TYR A 53 -13.71 0.31 -5.98
C TYR A 53 -12.70 0.86 -6.99
N LEU A 54 -12.19 -0.02 -7.85
CA LEU A 54 -11.23 0.33 -8.91
C LEU A 54 -11.92 0.54 -10.26
N SER A 55 -13.22 0.27 -10.33
CA SER A 55 -14.07 0.45 -11.50
C SER A 55 -15.45 0.94 -11.07
N GLY A 56 -16.20 1.51 -12.01
CA GLY A 56 -17.52 2.10 -11.77
C GLY A 56 -17.52 3.60 -12.01
N SER A 57 -18.67 4.23 -11.73
CA SER A 57 -18.89 5.66 -11.88
C SER A 57 -19.34 6.31 -10.57
N VAL A 58 -19.08 7.60 -10.42
CA VAL A 58 -19.60 8.37 -9.29
C VAL A 58 -21.13 8.33 -9.32
N GLY A 59 -21.73 8.00 -8.17
CA GLY A 59 -23.17 7.82 -8.01
C GLY A 59 -23.67 6.39 -8.15
N ASP A 60 -22.84 5.46 -8.63
CA ASP A 60 -23.22 4.04 -8.69
C ASP A 60 -23.53 3.49 -7.29
N SER A 61 -24.42 2.50 -7.24
CA SER A 61 -24.76 1.82 -5.98
C SER A 61 -23.60 0.95 -5.50
N CYS A 62 -23.36 0.95 -4.20
CA CYS A 62 -22.39 0.07 -3.57
C CYS A 62 -22.80 -1.39 -3.73
N SER A 63 -21.92 -2.23 -4.28
CA SER A 63 -22.15 -3.67 -4.44
C SER A 63 -21.83 -4.51 -3.19
N SER A 64 -21.49 -3.88 -2.07
CA SER A 64 -21.26 -4.58 -0.80
C SER A 64 -22.59 -4.99 -0.21
N GLY A 65 -22.77 -6.28 0.09
CA GLY A 65 -24.04 -6.82 0.59
C GLY A 65 -24.59 -6.03 1.78
N GLY A 66 -25.86 -5.64 1.69
CA GLY A 66 -26.55 -4.85 2.74
C GLY A 66 -26.16 -3.35 2.80
N CYS A 67 -25.29 -2.87 1.92
CA CYS A 67 -24.89 -1.46 1.91
C CYS A 67 -25.70 -0.65 0.88
N ASN A 68 -26.44 0.36 1.34
CA ASN A 68 -27.18 1.31 0.49
C ASN A 68 -26.37 2.59 0.22
N GLY A 69 -25.04 2.52 0.18
CA GLY A 69 -24.16 3.64 -0.11
C GLY A 69 -23.98 3.87 -1.61
N ARG A 70 -23.41 5.03 -1.94
CA ARG A 70 -23.05 5.43 -3.30
C ARG A 70 -21.55 5.55 -3.45
N LEU A 71 -21.05 5.31 -4.66
CA LEU A 71 -19.64 5.50 -4.99
C LEU A 71 -19.34 6.98 -5.18
N ILE A 72 -18.32 7.45 -4.50
CA ILE A 72 -17.85 8.84 -4.55
C ILE A 72 -16.35 8.90 -4.77
N LYS A 73 -15.85 9.99 -5.31
CA LYS A 73 -14.41 10.33 -5.25
C LYS A 73 -14.08 10.93 -3.88
N ARG A 74 -12.91 10.61 -3.36
CA ARG A 74 -12.42 11.28 -2.16
C ARG A 74 -11.88 12.67 -2.53
N ALA A 75 -12.16 13.66 -1.70
CA ALA A 75 -11.71 15.04 -1.93
C ALA A 75 -10.17 15.19 -1.92
N ASP A 76 -9.47 14.29 -1.22
CA ASP A 76 -8.01 14.29 -1.08
C ASP A 76 -7.29 13.41 -2.14
N ASP A 77 -8.01 12.76 -3.05
CA ASP A 77 -7.43 11.93 -4.12
C ASP A 77 -7.21 12.76 -5.41
N THR A 78 -6.64 13.96 -5.30
CA THR A 78 -6.25 14.77 -6.47
C THR A 78 -4.83 14.44 -6.92
N PRO A 79 -4.49 14.61 -8.21
CA PRO A 79 -3.15 14.33 -8.72
C PRO A 79 -2.05 15.10 -7.97
N GLU A 80 -2.30 16.35 -7.61
CA GLU A 80 -1.34 17.22 -6.92
C GLU A 80 -1.06 16.72 -5.50
N ILE A 81 -2.12 16.38 -4.76
CA ILE A 81 -2.00 15.85 -3.40
C ILE A 81 -1.29 14.49 -3.44
N MET A 82 -1.66 13.63 -4.40
CA MET A 82 -1.07 12.31 -4.53
C MET A 82 0.40 12.36 -4.91
N LYS A 83 0.82 13.23 -5.84
CA LYS A 83 2.23 13.44 -6.16
C LYS A 83 3.04 13.84 -4.92
N LYS A 84 2.53 14.78 -4.12
CA LYS A 84 3.19 15.18 -2.86
C LYS A 84 3.33 14.00 -1.89
N ARG A 85 2.28 13.18 -1.75
CA ARG A 85 2.29 11.99 -0.86
C ARG A 85 3.27 10.94 -1.33
N VAL A 86 3.33 10.64 -2.63
CA VAL A 86 4.28 9.67 -3.20
C VAL A 86 5.71 10.17 -3.01
N ASN A 87 6.00 11.42 -3.36
CA ASN A 87 7.33 12.01 -3.19
C ASN A 87 7.78 12.05 -1.71
N PHE A 88 6.85 12.25 -0.80
CA PHE A 88 7.13 12.20 0.63
C PHE A 88 7.36 10.76 1.14
N ALA A 89 6.65 9.79 0.59
CA ALA A 89 6.70 8.40 1.04
C ALA A 89 7.92 7.64 0.48
N GLN A 90 8.26 7.84 -0.80
CA GLN A 90 9.26 7.04 -1.49
C GLN A 90 10.62 7.00 -0.79
N PRO A 91 11.25 8.13 -0.41
CA PRO A 91 12.56 8.08 0.25
C PRO A 91 12.53 7.34 1.61
N ARG A 92 11.37 7.30 2.25
CA ARG A 92 11.17 6.60 3.52
C ARG A 92 11.00 5.11 3.33
N ILE A 93 10.33 4.71 2.26
CA ILE A 93 10.21 3.32 1.85
C ILE A 93 11.58 2.78 1.49
N ASP A 94 12.32 3.51 0.65
CA ASP A 94 13.67 3.14 0.22
C ASP A 94 14.60 2.98 1.44
N LEU A 95 14.55 3.89 2.39
CA LEU A 95 15.32 3.80 3.64
C LEU A 95 15.01 2.51 4.42
N VAL A 96 13.75 2.11 4.51
CA VAL A 96 13.36 0.87 5.21
C VAL A 96 13.84 -0.35 4.43
N VAL A 97 13.63 -0.38 3.12
CA VAL A 97 14.05 -1.48 2.24
C VAL A 97 15.56 -1.64 2.29
N ASP A 98 16.32 -0.56 2.15
CA ASP A 98 17.79 -0.58 2.19
C ASP A 98 18.31 -1.04 3.57
N TYR A 99 17.68 -0.60 4.65
CA TYR A 99 18.06 -1.04 6.00
C TYR A 99 17.93 -2.55 6.20
N TYR A 100 16.89 -3.16 5.62
CA TYR A 100 16.65 -4.59 5.77
C TYR A 100 17.31 -5.45 4.69
N ARG A 101 17.85 -4.86 3.61
CA ARG A 101 18.43 -5.60 2.48
C ARG A 101 19.51 -6.61 2.88
N ASP A 102 20.34 -6.23 3.86
CA ASP A 102 21.41 -7.10 4.38
C ASP A 102 21.06 -7.83 5.69
N LYS A 103 19.85 -7.61 6.22
CA LYS A 103 19.45 -8.11 7.54
C LYS A 103 18.26 -9.06 7.51
N ALA A 104 17.48 -9.03 6.45
CA ALA A 104 16.27 -9.84 6.32
C ALA A 104 16.09 -10.26 4.86
N LYS A 105 15.17 -11.20 4.63
CA LYS A 105 14.76 -11.52 3.26
C LYS A 105 13.89 -10.40 2.71
N VAL A 106 14.31 -9.79 1.60
CA VAL A 106 13.57 -8.74 0.89
C VAL A 106 13.14 -9.30 -0.46
N TYR A 107 11.84 -9.40 -0.67
CA TYR A 107 11.24 -9.82 -1.94
C TYR A 107 10.72 -8.60 -2.69
N GLU A 108 11.28 -8.29 -3.86
CA GLU A 108 10.78 -7.23 -4.73
C GLU A 108 9.71 -7.80 -5.67
N ILE A 109 8.49 -7.27 -5.57
CA ILE A 109 7.34 -7.67 -6.38
C ILE A 109 6.98 -6.54 -7.34
N ASP A 110 6.73 -6.89 -8.61
CA ASP A 110 6.31 -5.92 -9.63
C ASP A 110 4.86 -5.48 -9.42
N GLY A 111 4.69 -4.28 -8.86
CA GLY A 111 3.39 -3.66 -8.60
C GLY A 111 2.70 -3.09 -9.84
N GLU A 112 3.34 -3.09 -11.02
CA GLU A 112 2.69 -2.67 -12.28
C GLU A 112 1.68 -3.71 -12.79
N LYS A 113 1.79 -4.95 -12.35
CA LYS A 113 0.90 -6.06 -12.69
C LYS A 113 -0.50 -5.87 -12.11
N SER A 114 -1.42 -6.74 -12.51
CA SER A 114 -2.76 -6.81 -11.93
C SER A 114 -2.73 -7.26 -10.47
N ILE A 115 -3.80 -6.97 -9.72
CA ILE A 115 -3.90 -7.36 -8.30
C ILE A 115 -3.78 -8.87 -8.12
N SER A 116 -4.37 -9.66 -9.02
CA SER A 116 -4.29 -11.13 -8.98
C SER A 116 -2.86 -11.63 -9.20
N GLU A 117 -2.16 -11.10 -10.20
CA GLU A 117 -0.76 -11.47 -10.48
C GLU A 117 0.18 -11.08 -9.34
N VAL A 118 0.00 -9.88 -8.76
CA VAL A 118 0.76 -9.45 -7.57
C VAL A 118 0.50 -10.39 -6.39
N ALA A 119 -0.76 -10.77 -6.14
CA ALA A 119 -1.11 -11.71 -5.08
C ALA A 119 -0.49 -13.10 -5.31
N GLU A 120 -0.51 -13.60 -6.55
CA GLU A 120 0.14 -14.87 -6.91
C GLU A 120 1.66 -14.83 -6.69
N GLU A 121 2.31 -13.72 -7.04
CA GLU A 121 3.75 -13.58 -6.81
C GLU A 121 4.09 -13.53 -5.32
N ILE A 122 3.30 -12.82 -4.51
CA ILE A 122 3.46 -12.81 -3.06
C ILE A 122 3.31 -14.23 -2.48
N ASN A 123 2.29 -14.97 -2.90
CA ASN A 123 2.06 -16.34 -2.44
C ASN A 123 3.17 -17.34 -2.83
N LYS A 124 3.96 -17.04 -3.87
CA LYS A 124 5.09 -17.90 -4.26
C LYS A 124 6.34 -17.69 -3.40
N VAL A 125 6.44 -16.56 -2.74
CA VAL A 125 7.65 -16.19 -1.96
C VAL A 125 7.44 -16.36 -0.45
N LEU A 126 6.19 -16.48 -0.01
CA LEU A 126 5.81 -16.86 1.35
C LEU A 126 5.64 -18.38 1.50
#